data_b5c14cb969be88f54b8d4d27b7083930
#
_entry.id   b5c14cb969be88f54b8d4d27b7083930
#
_cell.length_a   1.000
_cell.length_b   1.000
_cell.length_c   1.000
_cell.angle_alpha   90.00
_cell.angle_beta   90.00
_cell.angle_gamma   90.00
#
_symmetry.space_group_name_H-M   'P 1'
#
loop_
_entity.id
_entity.type
_entity.pdbx_description
1 polymer ?
#
loop_
_entity_poly.entity_id
_entity_poly.type
_entity_poly.pdbx_seq_one_letter_code
_entity_poly.pdbx_strand_id
1 'polypeptide(L)'
;MAIIISALLFGIAFPPFPLLVPAFVCLVPVTLAVVRRADAQQRWQGAARIGFWFGLIAYGLNLYWIAIALHIYTNLAILGYVASLLVLAPVVAVAMAVLSAARRTTRLPLAVLLPVIWVASELLLDHMGPLAFPWLPLGLSVSGVPALSQAADISGVRGLSFWIAATNGLIVDAWMLRKARRAVLSRAALIALLLLLVEAYGVWRVDSLQLRPVAPVAIVQPNVPQTEKWQQQYQWKIVGMLASLSRERLARHDAALMLWPEAALPGFLSQHPDWADTVRTLARDYHTPIIFGVLDLVYHPNGDFDYYNAAMLADSAGRIGTQPTYHKSYLVPIVERVPFVNPKWFASFNYFGAYGRGGTPVPFRLPFGKVGMLICYESIFPQRSREYRRDGVTLLVNITNDAWFGRSLAPHQHAAHLVMRAIENRVGIVRAANTGISEYVDPLGDVHGATDLFVPATATYQAQTTDVIPLYVRAGDWIGALSALATLALVGLAWRRRRTP
;
A
#
# COMPACT_ATOMS: atom_id res chain seq x y z
N MET A 1 28.50 11.95 0.50
CA MET A 1 27.58 13.11 0.48
C MET A 1 26.36 12.87 -0.42
N ALA A 2 26.49 12.61 -1.75
CA ALA A 2 25.36 12.43 -2.67
C ALA A 2 24.34 11.36 -2.19
N ILE A 3 24.80 10.21 -1.70
CA ILE A 3 23.98 9.12 -1.18
C ILE A 3 23.13 9.62 0.00
N ILE A 4 23.74 10.30 0.96
CA ILE A 4 23.04 10.78 2.16
C ILE A 4 22.00 11.84 1.79
N ILE A 5 22.34 12.80 0.93
CA ILE A 5 21.41 13.84 0.48
C ILE A 5 20.20 13.18 -0.22
N SER A 6 20.43 12.24 -1.16
CA SER A 6 19.34 11.53 -1.82
C SER A 6 18.48 10.75 -0.84
N ALA A 7 19.07 10.06 0.13
CA ALA A 7 18.33 9.27 1.11
C ALA A 7 17.49 10.13 2.05
N LEU A 8 18.00 11.28 2.49
CA LEU A 8 17.26 12.24 3.30
C LEU A 8 16.09 12.85 2.50
N LEU A 9 16.33 13.27 1.25
CA LEU A 9 15.26 13.78 0.38
C LEU A 9 14.20 12.71 0.12
N PHE A 10 14.61 11.45 -0.13
CA PHE A 10 13.66 10.33 -0.28
C PHE A 10 12.88 10.10 1.03
N GLY A 11 13.56 10.21 2.18
CA GLY A 11 12.94 10.03 3.50
C GLY A 11 11.79 10.99 3.78
N ILE A 12 11.93 12.25 3.38
CA ILE A 12 10.93 13.30 3.60
C ILE A 12 9.96 13.49 2.41
N ALA A 13 10.06 12.67 1.38
CA ALA A 13 9.18 12.72 0.22
C ALA A 13 7.82 12.03 0.46
N PHE A 14 7.69 11.23 1.50
CA PHE A 14 6.49 10.42 1.76
C PHE A 14 5.70 10.94 2.96
N PRO A 15 4.39 10.63 3.05
CA PRO A 15 3.59 10.96 4.22
C PRO A 15 4.27 10.51 5.54
N PRO A 16 4.10 11.30 6.62
CA PRO A 16 3.21 12.44 6.77
C PRO A 16 3.79 13.80 6.36
N PHE A 17 4.95 13.84 5.71
CA PHE A 17 5.58 15.10 5.32
C PHE A 17 4.85 15.74 4.14
N PRO A 18 4.28 16.96 4.27
CA PRO A 18 3.54 17.62 3.20
C PRO A 18 4.47 18.32 2.20
N LEU A 19 5.54 17.63 1.77
CA LEU A 19 6.60 18.20 0.95
C LEU A 19 6.65 17.53 -0.42
N LEU A 20 6.29 18.22 -1.48
CA LEU A 20 6.33 17.71 -2.85
C LEU A 20 7.71 17.72 -3.49
N VAL A 21 8.44 18.83 -3.32
CA VAL A 21 9.75 19.07 -3.98
C VAL A 21 10.74 17.93 -3.75
N PRO A 22 10.88 17.36 -2.53
CA PRO A 22 11.80 16.26 -2.30
C PRO A 22 11.62 15.08 -3.26
N ALA A 23 10.41 14.69 -3.61
CA ALA A 23 10.15 13.59 -4.53
C ALA A 23 10.76 13.84 -5.93
N PHE A 24 10.66 15.07 -6.41
CA PHE A 24 11.12 15.46 -7.75
C PHE A 24 12.63 15.68 -7.85
N VAL A 25 13.37 15.62 -6.73
CA VAL A 25 14.82 15.83 -6.69
C VAL A 25 15.59 14.74 -5.94
N CYS A 26 14.91 13.82 -5.24
CA CYS A 26 15.56 12.84 -4.36
C CYS A 26 16.51 11.88 -5.10
N LEU A 27 16.22 11.56 -6.35
CA LEU A 27 17.08 10.67 -7.15
C LEU A 27 18.21 11.44 -7.86
N VAL A 28 18.21 12.78 -7.90
CA VAL A 28 19.19 13.59 -8.64
C VAL A 28 20.63 13.38 -8.12
N PRO A 29 20.95 13.55 -6.82
CA PRO A 29 22.34 13.42 -6.36
C PRO A 29 22.90 12.01 -6.55
N VAL A 30 22.11 10.96 -6.24
CA VAL A 30 22.56 9.56 -6.41
C VAL A 30 22.75 9.20 -7.88
N THR A 31 21.85 9.65 -8.76
CA THR A 31 21.96 9.44 -10.20
C THR A 31 23.19 10.14 -10.78
N LEU A 32 23.46 11.38 -10.40
CA LEU A 32 24.68 12.10 -10.80
C LEU A 32 25.95 11.34 -10.38
N ALA A 33 25.98 10.77 -9.17
CA ALA A 33 27.12 9.98 -8.72
C ALA A 33 27.33 8.71 -9.56
N VAL A 34 26.24 8.02 -9.93
CA VAL A 34 26.26 6.81 -10.79
C VAL A 34 26.71 7.16 -12.21
N VAL A 35 26.16 8.23 -12.79
CA VAL A 35 26.43 8.62 -14.17
C VAL A 35 27.87 9.10 -14.37
N ARG A 36 28.40 9.90 -13.43
CA ARG A 36 29.83 10.31 -13.48
C ARG A 36 30.79 9.12 -13.52
N ARG A 37 30.47 8.05 -12.77
CA ARG A 37 31.26 6.81 -12.81
C ARG A 37 31.07 6.06 -14.11
N ALA A 38 29.87 6.04 -14.67
CA ALA A 38 29.58 5.42 -15.95
C ALA A 38 30.33 6.13 -17.10
N ASP A 39 30.29 7.46 -17.13
CA ASP A 39 30.98 8.28 -18.13
C ASP A 39 32.51 8.17 -18.01
N ALA A 40 33.05 7.99 -16.79
CA ALA A 40 34.45 7.68 -16.52
C ALA A 40 34.83 6.19 -16.78
N GLN A 41 33.97 5.41 -17.43
CA GLN A 41 34.14 3.99 -17.76
C GLN A 41 34.46 3.09 -16.55
N GLN A 42 34.10 3.49 -15.35
CA GLN A 42 34.35 2.69 -14.15
C GLN A 42 33.41 1.48 -14.08
N ARG A 43 33.85 0.41 -13.38
CA ARG A 43 33.08 -0.82 -13.26
C ARG A 43 31.71 -0.59 -12.62
N TRP A 44 30.68 -1.30 -13.08
CA TRP A 44 29.31 -1.25 -12.62
C TRP A 44 29.13 -1.56 -11.12
N GLN A 45 30.06 -2.33 -10.53
CA GLN A 45 30.04 -2.64 -9.09
C GLN A 45 30.08 -1.39 -8.21
N GLY A 46 30.76 -0.32 -8.68
CA GLY A 46 30.74 0.97 -7.98
C GLY A 46 29.36 1.62 -7.97
N ALA A 47 28.63 1.53 -9.08
CA ALA A 47 27.24 1.99 -9.16
C ALA A 47 26.29 1.13 -8.28
N ALA A 48 26.49 -0.19 -8.30
CA ALA A 48 25.74 -1.10 -7.41
C ALA A 48 25.95 -0.75 -5.92
N ARG A 49 27.21 -0.49 -5.50
CA ARG A 49 27.50 -0.06 -4.12
C ARG A 49 26.84 1.26 -3.76
N ILE A 50 26.81 2.22 -4.67
CA ILE A 50 26.10 3.49 -4.46
C ILE A 50 24.60 3.24 -4.28
N GLY A 51 24.00 2.41 -5.14
CA GLY A 51 22.59 2.03 -5.06
C GLY A 51 22.25 1.26 -3.77
N PHE A 52 23.13 0.34 -3.35
CA PHE A 52 22.96 -0.41 -2.12
C PHE A 52 22.92 0.51 -0.89
N TRP A 53 23.90 1.38 -0.73
CA TRP A 53 23.95 2.31 0.40
C TRP A 53 22.84 3.34 0.37
N PHE A 54 22.46 3.82 -0.82
CA PHE A 54 21.29 4.68 -0.97
C PHE A 54 20.02 3.95 -0.54
N GLY A 55 19.75 2.76 -1.05
CA GLY A 55 18.59 1.96 -0.68
C GLY A 55 18.57 1.62 0.81
N LEU A 56 19.71 1.21 1.37
CA LEU A 56 19.83 0.88 2.79
C LEU A 56 19.45 2.07 3.69
N ILE A 57 19.97 3.26 3.40
CA ILE A 57 19.68 4.46 4.20
C ILE A 57 18.26 4.97 3.93
N ALA A 58 17.82 5.04 2.68
CA ALA A 58 16.51 5.56 2.29
C ALA A 58 15.37 4.69 2.86
N TYR A 59 15.47 3.36 2.70
CA TYR A 59 14.51 2.44 3.32
C TYR A 59 14.67 2.41 4.84
N GLY A 60 15.90 2.51 5.36
CA GLY A 60 16.14 2.57 6.80
C GLY A 60 15.40 3.72 7.46
N LEU A 61 15.48 4.92 6.89
CA LEU A 61 14.79 6.10 7.41
C LEU A 61 13.25 5.99 7.36
N ASN A 62 12.70 5.29 6.37
CA ASN A 62 11.25 5.18 6.20
C ASN A 62 10.64 3.97 6.90
N LEU A 63 11.41 2.89 7.10
CA LEU A 63 10.90 1.59 7.56
C LEU A 63 11.37 1.22 8.97
N TYR A 64 11.91 2.16 9.76
CA TYR A 64 12.34 1.91 11.14
C TYR A 64 11.21 1.35 12.02
N TRP A 65 9.96 1.64 11.65
CA TRP A 65 8.77 1.13 12.32
C TRP A 65 8.65 -0.40 12.28
N ILE A 66 9.35 -1.08 11.35
CA ILE A 66 9.42 -2.56 11.33
C ILE A 66 10.06 -3.08 12.62
N ALA A 67 11.08 -2.37 13.15
CA ALA A 67 11.66 -2.74 14.44
C ALA A 67 10.64 -2.56 15.59
N ILE A 68 9.82 -1.49 15.54
CA ILE A 68 8.75 -1.25 16.53
C ILE A 68 7.71 -2.39 16.46
N ALA A 69 7.25 -2.72 15.25
CA ALA A 69 6.26 -3.77 15.02
C ALA A 69 6.74 -5.15 15.49
N LEU A 70 7.98 -5.50 15.22
CA LEU A 70 8.55 -6.79 15.61
C LEU A 70 8.90 -6.86 17.10
N HIS A 71 9.17 -5.74 17.76
CA HIS A 71 9.52 -5.72 19.20
C HIS A 71 8.40 -6.26 20.09
N ILE A 72 7.16 -6.20 19.64
CA ILE A 72 6.01 -6.79 20.33
C ILE A 72 6.16 -8.31 20.49
N TYR A 73 6.86 -8.97 19.56
CA TYR A 73 7.03 -10.42 19.53
C TYR A 73 8.40 -10.90 20.03
N THR A 74 9.45 -10.09 19.83
CA THR A 74 10.81 -10.53 20.10
C THR A 74 11.77 -9.37 20.39
N ASN A 75 12.69 -9.59 21.32
CA ASN A 75 13.79 -8.66 21.56
C ASN A 75 14.80 -8.62 20.39
N LEU A 76 14.71 -9.56 19.44
CA LEU A 76 15.52 -9.59 18.22
C LEU A 76 14.93 -8.77 17.07
N ALA A 77 13.97 -7.91 17.35
CA ALA A 77 13.26 -7.07 16.38
C ALA A 77 14.18 -6.29 15.43
N ILE A 78 15.31 -5.81 15.95
CA ILE A 78 16.31 -5.09 15.16
C ILE A 78 16.91 -5.97 14.04
N LEU A 79 17.06 -7.27 14.26
CA LEU A 79 17.57 -8.21 13.26
C LEU A 79 16.55 -8.38 12.12
N GLY A 80 15.26 -8.46 12.45
CA GLY A 80 14.17 -8.50 11.44
C GLY A 80 14.11 -7.23 10.59
N TYR A 81 14.27 -6.08 11.22
CA TYR A 81 14.39 -4.80 10.52
C TYR A 81 15.61 -4.77 9.58
N VAL A 82 16.80 -5.12 10.09
CA VAL A 82 18.02 -5.17 9.26
C VAL A 82 17.86 -6.18 8.12
N ALA A 83 17.31 -7.36 8.38
CA ALA A 83 17.04 -8.35 7.34
C ALA A 83 16.11 -7.81 6.25
N SER A 84 15.05 -7.05 6.60
CA SER A 84 14.19 -6.39 5.63
C SER A 84 14.96 -5.41 4.74
N LEU A 85 15.85 -4.61 5.33
CA LEU A 85 16.70 -3.69 4.56
C LEU A 85 17.67 -4.43 3.62
N LEU A 86 18.21 -5.58 4.07
CA LEU A 86 19.10 -6.42 3.25
C LEU A 86 18.38 -7.14 2.12
N VAL A 87 17.05 -7.25 2.17
CA VAL A 87 16.21 -7.71 1.05
C VAL A 87 15.93 -6.57 0.06
N LEU A 88 15.63 -5.37 0.55
CA LEU A 88 15.18 -4.25 -0.26
C LEU A 88 16.35 -3.49 -0.94
N ALA A 89 17.44 -3.23 -0.22
CA ALA A 89 18.57 -2.45 -0.73
C ALA A 89 19.27 -3.07 -1.98
N PRO A 90 19.41 -4.40 -2.11
CA PRO A 90 19.93 -5.04 -3.33
C PRO A 90 19.11 -4.73 -4.59
N VAL A 91 17.80 -4.54 -4.48
CA VAL A 91 16.96 -4.18 -5.63
C VAL A 91 17.39 -2.82 -6.20
N VAL A 92 17.64 -1.85 -5.32
CA VAL A 92 18.16 -0.53 -5.72
C VAL A 92 19.59 -0.61 -6.22
N ALA A 93 20.42 -1.49 -5.64
CA ALA A 93 21.78 -1.74 -6.13
C ALA A 93 21.77 -2.25 -7.58
N VAL A 94 20.90 -3.20 -7.90
CA VAL A 94 20.71 -3.72 -9.26
C VAL A 94 20.21 -2.62 -10.20
N ALA A 95 19.22 -1.82 -9.79
CA ALA A 95 18.70 -0.71 -10.58
C ALA A 95 19.82 0.29 -10.96
N MET A 96 20.66 0.69 -10.01
CA MET A 96 21.78 1.61 -10.26
C MET A 96 22.90 0.97 -11.10
N ALA A 97 23.16 -0.32 -10.96
CA ALA A 97 24.08 -1.06 -11.81
C ALA A 97 23.60 -1.12 -13.27
N VAL A 98 22.30 -1.39 -13.48
CA VAL A 98 21.67 -1.40 -14.81
C VAL A 98 21.69 0.00 -15.40
N LEU A 99 21.38 1.05 -14.64
CA LEU A 99 21.47 2.43 -15.08
C LEU A 99 22.90 2.79 -15.57
N SER A 100 23.92 2.40 -14.80
CA SER A 100 25.32 2.59 -15.19
C SER A 100 25.68 1.82 -16.46
N ALA A 101 25.20 0.60 -16.62
CA ALA A 101 25.44 -0.20 -17.81
C ALA A 101 24.70 0.37 -19.04
N ALA A 102 23.43 0.73 -18.89
CA ALA A 102 22.62 1.33 -19.95
C ALA A 102 23.22 2.67 -20.44
N ARG A 103 23.65 3.52 -19.50
CA ARG A 103 24.31 4.80 -19.83
C ARG A 103 25.55 4.62 -20.70
N ARG A 104 26.38 3.59 -20.47
CA ARG A 104 27.58 3.30 -21.25
C ARG A 104 27.26 2.67 -22.59
N THR A 105 26.15 2.01 -22.75
CA THR A 105 25.80 1.25 -23.96
C THR A 105 24.79 1.93 -24.85
N THR A 106 24.12 2.96 -24.38
CA THR A 106 23.10 3.70 -25.14
C THR A 106 23.42 5.19 -25.15
N ARG A 107 22.80 5.92 -26.09
CA ARG A 107 22.81 7.39 -26.11
C ARG A 107 21.50 7.98 -25.53
N LEU A 108 20.69 7.14 -24.90
CA LEU A 108 19.40 7.57 -24.35
C LEU A 108 19.60 8.57 -23.19
N PRO A 109 18.75 9.60 -23.11
CA PRO A 109 18.79 10.57 -22.02
C PRO A 109 18.36 9.92 -20.70
N LEU A 110 18.80 10.49 -19.58
CA LEU A 110 18.44 10.00 -18.25
C LEU A 110 16.97 10.20 -17.95
N ALA A 111 16.33 11.18 -18.59
CA ALA A 111 14.89 11.34 -18.59
C ALA A 111 14.09 10.10 -19.06
N VAL A 112 14.74 9.18 -19.80
CA VAL A 112 14.17 7.89 -20.25
C VAL A 112 14.74 6.74 -19.44
N LEU A 113 16.05 6.68 -19.24
CA LEU A 113 16.71 5.55 -18.57
C LEU A 113 16.28 5.42 -17.11
N LEU A 114 16.26 6.55 -16.38
CA LEU A 114 15.98 6.53 -14.94
C LEU A 114 14.55 6.06 -14.64
N PRO A 115 13.47 6.62 -15.23
CA PRO A 115 12.12 6.17 -14.92
C PRO A 115 11.87 4.72 -15.33
N VAL A 116 12.35 4.28 -16.48
CA VAL A 116 12.20 2.89 -16.95
C VAL A 116 12.81 1.90 -15.94
N ILE A 117 14.03 2.15 -15.50
CA ILE A 117 14.74 1.25 -14.58
C ILE A 117 14.18 1.35 -13.17
N TRP A 118 13.80 2.54 -12.72
CA TRP A 118 13.24 2.75 -11.39
C TRP A 118 11.88 2.04 -11.24
N VAL A 119 10.96 2.25 -12.18
CA VAL A 119 9.64 1.60 -12.17
C VAL A 119 9.75 0.08 -12.32
N ALA A 120 10.69 -0.43 -13.11
CA ALA A 120 10.96 -1.86 -13.16
C ALA A 120 11.41 -2.42 -11.79
N SER A 121 12.17 -1.64 -11.00
CA SER A 121 12.58 -2.03 -9.66
C SER A 121 11.41 -2.01 -8.66
N GLU A 122 10.48 -1.06 -8.78
CA GLU A 122 9.24 -1.04 -7.99
C GLU A 122 8.33 -2.23 -8.33
N LEU A 123 8.21 -2.57 -9.62
CA LEU A 123 7.46 -3.76 -10.05
C LEU A 123 8.06 -5.05 -9.49
N LEU A 124 9.38 -5.14 -9.44
CA LEU A 124 10.06 -6.30 -8.85
C LEU A 124 9.71 -6.47 -7.38
N LEU A 125 9.69 -5.37 -6.59
CA LEU A 125 9.31 -5.41 -5.17
C LEU A 125 7.88 -5.91 -4.93
N ASP A 126 6.97 -5.70 -5.88
CA ASP A 126 5.58 -6.20 -5.83
C ASP A 126 5.48 -7.70 -6.16
N HIS A 127 6.44 -8.23 -6.91
CA HIS A 127 6.42 -9.60 -7.45
C HIS A 127 7.46 -10.53 -6.80
N MET A 128 8.02 -10.18 -5.64
CA MET A 128 8.97 -11.02 -4.92
C MET A 128 8.32 -12.20 -4.16
N GLY A 129 7.09 -12.55 -4.48
CA GLY A 129 6.37 -13.64 -3.83
C GLY A 129 6.18 -13.40 -2.33
N PRO A 130 6.64 -14.32 -1.45
CA PRO A 130 6.51 -14.14 0.00
C PRO A 130 7.30 -12.96 0.58
N LEU A 131 8.21 -12.36 -0.17
CA LEU A 131 9.00 -11.17 0.20
C LEU A 131 8.49 -9.89 -0.47
N ALA A 132 7.35 -9.96 -1.17
CA ALA A 132 6.78 -8.80 -1.85
C ALA A 132 6.49 -7.67 -0.84
N PHE A 133 7.02 -6.47 -1.10
CA PHE A 133 6.88 -5.33 -0.20
C PHE A 133 6.84 -3.98 -0.96
N PRO A 134 5.75 -3.68 -1.71
CA PRO A 134 5.60 -2.43 -2.46
C PRO A 134 5.15 -1.26 -1.57
N TRP A 135 5.88 -0.99 -0.47
CA TRP A 135 5.47 0.01 0.54
C TRP A 135 5.73 1.45 0.12
N LEU A 136 6.83 1.71 -0.62
CA LEU A 136 7.26 3.06 -0.96
C LEU A 136 7.43 3.25 -2.48
N PRO A 137 6.38 3.03 -3.30
CA PRO A 137 6.45 3.45 -4.68
C PRO A 137 6.57 4.97 -4.74
N LEU A 138 7.45 5.51 -5.58
CA LEU A 138 7.74 6.95 -5.63
C LEU A 138 6.48 7.79 -5.90
N GLY A 139 5.52 7.24 -6.66
CA GLY A 139 4.23 7.86 -6.92
C GLY A 139 3.36 8.08 -5.69
N LEU A 140 3.59 7.35 -4.59
CA LEU A 140 2.87 7.56 -3.32
C LEU A 140 3.17 8.94 -2.72
N SER A 141 4.30 9.54 -3.03
CA SER A 141 4.71 10.85 -2.52
C SER A 141 3.77 12.00 -2.90
N VAL A 142 2.96 11.83 -3.93
CA VAL A 142 1.98 12.85 -4.37
C VAL A 142 0.55 12.56 -3.89
N SER A 143 0.35 11.55 -3.03
CA SER A 143 -0.98 11.17 -2.52
C SER A 143 -1.72 12.29 -1.78
N GLY A 144 -0.98 13.22 -1.16
CA GLY A 144 -1.57 14.39 -0.49
C GLY A 144 -2.00 15.52 -1.42
N VAL A 145 -1.85 15.37 -2.75
CA VAL A 145 -2.22 16.39 -3.74
C VAL A 145 -3.12 15.77 -4.81
N PRO A 146 -4.45 15.80 -4.61
CA PRO A 146 -5.40 15.12 -5.50
C PRO A 146 -5.19 15.46 -6.97
N ALA A 147 -5.01 16.75 -7.35
CA ALA A 147 -4.79 17.15 -8.74
C ALA A 147 -3.60 16.43 -9.41
N LEU A 148 -2.50 16.22 -8.69
CA LEU A 148 -1.33 15.53 -9.24
C LEU A 148 -1.48 14.00 -9.26
N SER A 149 -2.37 13.47 -8.43
CA SER A 149 -2.58 12.02 -8.28
C SER A 149 -3.56 11.44 -9.29
N GLN A 150 -4.39 12.28 -9.96
CA GLN A 150 -5.48 11.82 -10.84
C GLN A 150 -5.00 10.91 -11.98
N ALA A 151 -3.78 11.13 -12.50
CA ALA A 151 -3.23 10.32 -13.57
C ALA A 151 -2.99 8.84 -13.18
N ALA A 152 -3.14 8.48 -11.91
CA ALA A 152 -3.13 7.09 -11.46
C ALA A 152 -4.32 6.29 -12.04
N ASP A 153 -5.41 6.91 -12.45
CA ASP A 153 -6.52 6.21 -13.12
C ASP A 153 -6.17 5.75 -14.55
N ILE A 154 -5.13 6.33 -15.15
CA ILE A 154 -4.60 5.90 -16.45
C ILE A 154 -3.52 4.82 -16.28
N SER A 155 -2.61 5.00 -15.35
CA SER A 155 -1.31 4.29 -15.33
C SER A 155 -0.95 3.67 -13.99
N GLY A 156 -1.83 3.77 -12.99
CA GLY A 156 -1.56 3.35 -11.63
C GLY A 156 -0.53 4.23 -10.93
N VAL A 157 -0.24 3.92 -9.69
CA VAL A 157 0.79 4.62 -8.89
C VAL A 157 2.17 4.58 -9.57
N ARG A 158 2.48 3.52 -10.35
CA ARG A 158 3.76 3.41 -11.08
C ARG A 158 3.86 4.36 -12.25
N GLY A 159 2.75 4.81 -12.85
CA GLY A 159 2.79 5.89 -13.82
C GLY A 159 3.20 7.22 -13.19
N LEU A 160 2.75 7.50 -11.97
CA LEU A 160 3.21 8.64 -11.19
C LEU A 160 4.68 8.50 -10.81
N SER A 161 5.12 7.30 -10.38
CA SER A 161 6.55 7.01 -10.16
C SER A 161 7.39 7.27 -11.41
N PHE A 162 6.89 6.85 -12.58
CA PHE A 162 7.57 7.09 -13.86
C PHE A 162 7.72 8.58 -14.14
N TRP A 163 6.66 9.36 -14.01
CA TRP A 163 6.69 10.81 -14.20
C TRP A 163 7.67 11.51 -13.24
N ILE A 164 7.63 11.18 -11.95
CA ILE A 164 8.51 11.77 -10.93
C ILE A 164 9.98 11.39 -11.23
N ALA A 165 10.26 10.13 -11.55
CA ALA A 165 11.60 9.68 -11.91
C ALA A 165 12.10 10.29 -13.23
N ALA A 166 11.22 10.51 -14.22
CA ALA A 166 11.54 11.20 -15.46
C ALA A 166 11.94 12.66 -15.18
N THR A 167 11.24 13.34 -14.29
CA THR A 167 11.57 14.69 -13.86
C THR A 167 12.95 14.73 -13.19
N ASN A 168 13.26 13.79 -12.28
CA ASN A 168 14.60 13.64 -11.71
C ASN A 168 15.67 13.43 -12.83
N GLY A 169 15.37 12.60 -13.82
CA GLY A 169 16.24 12.37 -14.99
C GLY A 169 16.48 13.63 -15.83
N LEU A 170 15.42 14.43 -16.09
CA LEU A 170 15.52 15.71 -16.79
C LEU A 170 16.41 16.71 -16.04
N ILE A 171 16.31 16.78 -14.72
CA ILE A 171 17.15 17.64 -13.90
C ILE A 171 18.62 17.19 -14.00
N VAL A 172 18.89 15.88 -13.97
CA VAL A 172 20.25 15.36 -14.17
C VAL A 172 20.78 15.71 -15.57
N ASP A 173 19.98 15.50 -16.61
CA ASP A 173 20.35 15.86 -18.00
C ASP A 173 20.64 17.37 -18.13
N ALA A 174 19.81 18.22 -17.52
CA ALA A 174 20.02 19.67 -17.49
C ALA A 174 21.34 20.04 -16.75
N TRP A 175 21.61 19.40 -15.62
CA TRP A 175 22.87 19.62 -14.87
C TRP A 175 24.10 19.21 -15.66
N MET A 176 24.04 18.11 -16.36
CA MET A 176 25.16 17.63 -17.21
C MET A 176 25.43 18.58 -18.40
N LEU A 177 24.36 19.16 -18.95
CA LEU A 177 24.39 20.09 -20.07
C LEU A 177 24.42 21.56 -19.64
N ARG A 178 24.77 21.87 -18.40
CA ARG A 178 24.66 23.23 -17.81
C ARG A 178 25.44 24.33 -18.57
N LYS A 179 26.46 23.97 -19.36
CA LYS A 179 27.20 24.92 -20.20
C LYS A 179 26.40 25.30 -21.47
N ALA A 180 25.43 24.48 -21.88
CA ALA A 180 24.61 24.70 -23.08
C ALA A 180 23.27 25.29 -22.70
N ARG A 181 23.15 26.61 -22.57
CA ARG A 181 21.94 27.31 -22.12
C ARG A 181 20.64 26.84 -22.78
N ARG A 182 20.68 26.66 -24.13
CA ARG A 182 19.48 26.15 -24.86
C ARG A 182 19.05 24.76 -24.40
N ALA A 183 20.02 23.88 -24.13
CA ALA A 183 19.76 22.54 -23.64
C ALA A 183 19.14 22.56 -22.23
N VAL A 184 19.62 23.42 -21.33
CA VAL A 184 19.03 23.60 -19.98
C VAL A 184 17.60 24.13 -20.10
N LEU A 185 17.39 25.19 -20.88
CA LEU A 185 16.06 25.76 -21.07
C LEU A 185 15.05 24.77 -21.66
N SER A 186 15.48 23.93 -22.63
CA SER A 186 14.59 22.91 -23.18
C SER A 186 14.18 21.84 -22.16
N ARG A 187 15.06 21.45 -21.22
CA ARG A 187 14.71 20.50 -20.13
C ARG A 187 13.80 21.15 -19.10
N ALA A 188 14.10 22.40 -18.73
CA ALA A 188 13.21 23.15 -17.84
C ALA A 188 11.81 23.35 -18.45
N ALA A 189 11.73 23.67 -19.74
CA ALA A 189 10.45 23.77 -20.44
C ALA A 189 9.70 22.41 -20.48
N LEU A 190 10.42 21.30 -20.69
CA LEU A 190 9.81 19.97 -20.67
C LEU A 190 9.31 19.58 -19.25
N ILE A 191 10.05 19.90 -18.20
CA ILE A 191 9.59 19.71 -16.82
C ILE A 191 8.32 20.52 -16.57
N ALA A 192 8.32 21.80 -16.92
CA ALA A 192 7.17 22.66 -16.78
C ALA A 192 5.94 22.14 -17.58
N LEU A 193 6.18 21.67 -18.80
CA LEU A 193 5.12 21.07 -19.64
C LEU A 193 4.56 19.80 -19.02
N LEU A 194 5.41 18.88 -18.50
CA LEU A 194 4.95 17.65 -17.85
C LEU A 194 4.14 17.95 -16.59
N LEU A 195 4.60 18.91 -15.76
CA LEU A 195 3.84 19.37 -14.59
C LEU A 195 2.47 19.92 -15.00
N LEU A 196 2.46 20.81 -15.99
CA LEU A 196 1.23 21.43 -16.49
C LEU A 196 0.26 20.38 -17.06
N LEU A 197 0.75 19.40 -17.80
CA LEU A 197 -0.11 18.34 -18.38
C LEU A 197 -0.73 17.45 -17.30
N VAL A 198 0.05 17.06 -16.29
CA VAL A 198 -0.46 16.25 -15.17
C VAL A 198 -1.46 17.04 -14.35
N GLU A 199 -1.18 18.30 -14.05
CA GLU A 199 -2.10 19.18 -13.31
C GLU A 199 -3.37 19.47 -14.10
N ALA A 200 -3.24 19.84 -15.38
CA ALA A 200 -4.39 20.12 -16.24
C ALA A 200 -5.28 18.88 -16.40
N TYR A 201 -4.68 17.69 -16.57
CA TYR A 201 -5.42 16.44 -16.53
C TYR A 201 -6.14 16.24 -15.21
N GLY A 202 -5.45 16.49 -14.10
CA GLY A 202 -6.01 16.32 -12.76
C GLY A 202 -7.20 17.23 -12.49
N VAL A 203 -7.06 18.51 -12.80
CA VAL A 203 -8.16 19.50 -12.67
C VAL A 203 -9.35 19.09 -13.55
N TRP A 204 -9.10 18.83 -14.85
CA TRP A 204 -10.15 18.34 -15.75
C TRP A 204 -10.84 17.08 -15.23
N ARG A 205 -10.05 16.15 -14.65
CA ARG A 205 -10.58 14.88 -14.18
C ARG A 205 -11.45 15.02 -12.94
N VAL A 206 -11.05 15.88 -12.00
CA VAL A 206 -11.87 16.23 -10.84
C VAL A 206 -13.20 16.84 -11.26
N ASP A 207 -13.17 17.80 -12.17
CA ASP A 207 -14.38 18.51 -12.63
C ASP A 207 -15.31 17.63 -13.48
N SER A 208 -14.74 16.66 -14.23
CA SER A 208 -15.50 15.80 -15.15
C SER A 208 -16.14 14.57 -14.47
N LEU A 209 -15.69 14.19 -13.26
CA LEU A 209 -16.19 12.99 -12.59
C LEU A 209 -17.49 13.28 -11.84
N GLN A 210 -18.51 12.49 -12.16
CA GLN A 210 -19.77 12.48 -11.39
C GLN A 210 -19.71 11.42 -10.31
N LEU A 211 -19.69 11.84 -9.06
CA LEU A 211 -19.77 10.97 -7.90
C LEU A 211 -21.22 10.56 -7.66
N ARG A 212 -21.43 9.28 -7.37
CA ARG A 212 -22.73 8.72 -7.01
C ARG A 212 -22.71 8.18 -5.60
N PRO A 213 -23.71 8.49 -4.76
CA PRO A 213 -23.82 7.91 -3.43
C PRO A 213 -24.02 6.39 -3.56
N VAL A 214 -23.36 5.64 -2.67
CA VAL A 214 -23.50 4.19 -2.53
C VAL A 214 -24.29 3.87 -1.27
N ALA A 215 -23.75 4.21 -0.11
CA ALA A 215 -24.37 3.95 1.17
C ALA A 215 -23.68 4.76 2.28
N PRO A 216 -24.39 5.10 3.36
CA PRO A 216 -23.77 5.56 4.60
C PRO A 216 -23.15 4.37 5.33
N VAL A 217 -21.83 4.47 5.62
CA VAL A 217 -21.05 3.42 6.27
C VAL A 217 -20.53 3.92 7.61
N ALA A 218 -20.92 3.26 8.68
CA ALA A 218 -20.44 3.53 10.03
C ALA A 218 -19.16 2.73 10.31
N ILE A 219 -18.25 3.32 11.09
CA ILE A 219 -17.04 2.66 11.58
C ILE A 219 -16.97 2.71 13.11
N VAL A 220 -16.27 1.73 13.68
CA VAL A 220 -15.85 1.70 15.07
C VAL A 220 -14.35 1.60 15.15
N GLN A 221 -13.72 2.53 15.86
CA GLN A 221 -12.31 2.54 16.24
C GLN A 221 -12.20 2.34 17.74
N PRO A 222 -12.00 1.12 18.24
CA PRO A 222 -12.08 0.84 19.68
C PRO A 222 -10.83 1.24 20.46
N ASN A 223 -9.71 1.47 19.79
CA ASN A 223 -8.43 1.81 20.41
C ASN A 223 -7.93 0.77 21.43
N VAL A 224 -7.99 -0.51 21.05
CA VAL A 224 -7.50 -1.60 21.90
C VAL A 224 -5.97 -1.67 21.82
N PRO A 225 -5.24 -1.57 22.97
CA PRO A 225 -3.78 -1.74 22.96
C PRO A 225 -3.37 -3.14 22.49
N GLN A 226 -2.30 -3.22 21.70
CA GLN A 226 -1.80 -4.50 21.17
C GLN A 226 -1.41 -5.47 22.30
N THR A 227 -0.92 -4.96 23.42
CA THR A 227 -0.54 -5.72 24.61
C THR A 227 -1.73 -6.37 25.32
N GLU A 228 -2.93 -5.81 25.19
CA GLU A 228 -4.16 -6.35 25.82
C GLU A 228 -4.93 -7.27 24.87
N LYS A 229 -4.86 -7.01 23.58
CA LYS A 229 -5.73 -7.58 22.55
C LYS A 229 -5.87 -9.10 22.59
N TRP A 230 -4.77 -9.81 22.84
CA TRP A 230 -4.73 -11.27 22.79
C TRP A 230 -4.78 -11.93 24.16
N GLN A 231 -4.85 -11.14 25.23
CA GLN A 231 -4.94 -11.68 26.59
C GLN A 231 -6.38 -12.05 26.94
N GLN A 232 -6.62 -13.29 27.35
CA GLN A 232 -7.93 -13.86 27.67
C GLN A 232 -8.76 -12.98 28.62
N GLN A 233 -8.11 -12.39 29.62
CA GLN A 233 -8.74 -11.53 30.62
C GLN A 233 -9.35 -10.24 30.07
N TYR A 234 -8.91 -9.79 28.88
CA TYR A 234 -9.42 -8.57 28.25
C TYR A 234 -10.43 -8.83 27.13
N GLN A 235 -10.61 -10.07 26.68
CA GLN A 235 -11.45 -10.41 25.53
C GLN A 235 -12.87 -9.88 25.70
N TRP A 236 -13.52 -10.16 26.84
CA TRP A 236 -14.87 -9.68 27.11
C TRP A 236 -14.96 -8.16 27.23
N LYS A 237 -13.98 -7.50 27.81
CA LYS A 237 -13.89 -6.03 27.83
C LYS A 237 -13.84 -5.47 26.42
N ILE A 238 -13.08 -6.08 25.52
CA ILE A 238 -12.96 -5.67 24.12
C ILE A 238 -14.29 -5.82 23.38
N VAL A 239 -14.93 -6.98 23.48
CA VAL A 239 -16.24 -7.24 22.86
C VAL A 239 -17.32 -6.29 23.40
N GLY A 240 -17.34 -6.07 24.71
CA GLY A 240 -18.26 -5.13 25.36
C GLY A 240 -18.06 -3.68 24.90
N MET A 241 -16.83 -3.25 24.74
CA MET A 241 -16.49 -1.93 24.22
C MET A 241 -16.93 -1.75 22.76
N LEU A 242 -16.64 -2.72 21.89
CA LEU A 242 -17.12 -2.73 20.51
C LEU A 242 -18.65 -2.64 20.45
N ALA A 243 -19.33 -3.44 21.27
CA ALA A 243 -20.79 -3.43 21.34
C ALA A 243 -21.35 -2.09 21.84
N SER A 244 -20.73 -1.47 22.84
CA SER A 244 -21.13 -0.17 23.38
C SER A 244 -21.00 0.94 22.34
N LEU A 245 -19.81 1.06 21.71
CA LEU A 245 -19.57 2.04 20.65
C LEU A 245 -20.50 1.83 19.45
N SER A 246 -20.79 0.56 19.12
CA SER A 246 -21.72 0.23 18.04
C SER A 246 -23.14 0.66 18.36
N ARG A 247 -23.65 0.38 19.57
CA ARG A 247 -25.00 0.80 20.00
C ARG A 247 -25.14 2.32 19.97
N GLU A 248 -24.18 3.04 20.53
CA GLU A 248 -24.16 4.50 20.51
C GLU A 248 -24.22 5.05 19.08
N ARG A 249 -23.44 4.45 18.16
CA ARG A 249 -23.37 4.92 16.78
C ARG A 249 -24.63 4.54 15.99
N LEU A 250 -25.10 3.30 16.09
CA LEU A 250 -26.26 2.79 15.36
C LEU A 250 -27.60 3.37 15.87
N ALA A 251 -27.66 3.84 17.13
CA ALA A 251 -28.84 4.51 17.65
C ALA A 251 -29.26 5.77 16.85
N ARG A 252 -28.38 6.28 16.00
CA ARG A 252 -28.71 7.40 15.08
C ARG A 252 -29.45 6.96 13.83
N HIS A 253 -29.55 5.64 13.56
CA HIS A 253 -30.24 5.04 12.41
C HIS A 253 -29.84 5.62 11.04
N ASP A 254 -28.59 6.04 10.89
CA ASP A 254 -28.05 6.69 9.70
C ASP A 254 -26.98 5.85 8.98
N ALA A 255 -26.88 4.55 9.25
CA ALA A 255 -25.89 3.65 8.66
C ALA A 255 -26.57 2.47 7.93
N ALA A 256 -26.14 2.21 6.71
CA ALA A 256 -26.53 1.03 5.92
C ALA A 256 -25.53 -0.13 6.04
N LEU A 257 -24.38 0.10 6.62
CA LEU A 257 -23.33 -0.88 6.92
C LEU A 257 -22.50 -0.37 8.11
N MET A 258 -22.09 -1.29 8.99
CA MET A 258 -21.09 -1.02 10.02
C MET A 258 -19.82 -1.83 9.79
N LEU A 259 -18.67 -1.22 10.05
CA LEU A 259 -17.35 -1.86 9.96
C LEU A 259 -16.68 -1.91 11.33
N TRP A 260 -16.24 -3.09 11.72
CA TRP A 260 -15.31 -3.30 12.81
C TRP A 260 -13.91 -3.55 12.27
N PRO A 261 -12.85 -3.17 13.00
CA PRO A 261 -11.48 -3.30 12.52
C PRO A 261 -11.01 -4.75 12.38
N GLU A 262 -9.78 -4.92 11.88
CA GLU A 262 -9.08 -6.20 11.76
C GLU A 262 -8.95 -6.89 13.11
N ALA A 263 -9.25 -8.20 13.15
CA ALA A 263 -9.25 -9.02 14.36
C ALA A 263 -9.94 -8.29 15.53
N ALA A 264 -11.10 -7.67 15.27
CA ALA A 264 -11.89 -6.97 16.27
C ALA A 264 -12.32 -7.92 17.39
N LEU A 265 -12.71 -9.12 17.01
CA LEU A 265 -12.94 -10.23 17.93
C LEU A 265 -11.60 -10.98 18.12
N PRO A 266 -11.03 -10.97 19.33
CA PRO A 266 -9.67 -11.43 19.58
C PRO A 266 -9.57 -12.95 19.78
N GLY A 267 -10.07 -13.73 18.85
CA GLY A 267 -10.06 -15.20 18.89
C GLY A 267 -10.85 -15.82 17.74
N PHE A 268 -11.05 -17.13 17.82
CA PHE A 268 -11.83 -17.88 16.83
C PHE A 268 -13.33 -17.81 17.12
N LEU A 269 -14.11 -17.31 16.17
CA LEU A 269 -15.55 -17.16 16.35
C LEU A 269 -16.24 -18.50 16.64
N SER A 270 -15.76 -19.60 16.07
CA SER A 270 -16.28 -20.97 16.28
C SER A 270 -16.15 -21.44 17.75
N GLN A 271 -15.24 -20.87 18.52
CA GLN A 271 -15.01 -21.20 19.93
C GLN A 271 -15.75 -20.24 20.89
N HIS A 272 -16.36 -19.16 20.36
CA HIS A 272 -16.99 -18.11 21.14
C HIS A 272 -18.40 -17.78 20.59
N PRO A 273 -19.40 -18.68 20.79
CA PRO A 273 -20.76 -18.47 20.29
C PRO A 273 -21.42 -17.21 20.86
N ASP A 274 -21.10 -16.83 22.09
CA ASP A 274 -21.52 -15.63 22.79
C ASP A 274 -21.01 -14.32 22.14
N TRP A 275 -19.82 -14.30 21.55
CA TRP A 275 -19.37 -13.16 20.74
C TRP A 275 -20.16 -13.09 19.43
N ALA A 276 -20.42 -14.24 18.82
CA ALA A 276 -21.26 -14.30 17.63
C ALA A 276 -22.68 -13.77 17.94
N ASP A 277 -23.25 -14.12 19.11
CA ASP A 277 -24.57 -13.64 19.54
C ASP A 277 -24.58 -12.12 19.81
N THR A 278 -23.48 -11.57 20.31
CA THR A 278 -23.32 -10.11 20.44
C THR A 278 -23.42 -9.42 19.07
N VAL A 279 -22.67 -9.91 18.07
CA VAL A 279 -22.71 -9.35 16.70
C VAL A 279 -24.09 -9.54 16.07
N ARG A 280 -24.68 -10.73 16.19
CA ARG A 280 -26.03 -11.06 15.67
C ARG A 280 -27.09 -10.12 16.23
N THR A 281 -27.05 -9.92 17.53
CA THR A 281 -28.01 -9.07 18.25
C THR A 281 -27.89 -7.63 17.78
N LEU A 282 -26.68 -7.08 17.70
CA LEU A 282 -26.45 -5.72 17.19
C LEU A 282 -26.96 -5.56 15.75
N ALA A 283 -26.61 -6.47 14.85
CA ALA A 283 -27.03 -6.39 13.46
C ALA A 283 -28.55 -6.46 13.30
N ARG A 284 -29.22 -7.36 14.07
CA ARG A 284 -30.66 -7.54 14.05
C ARG A 284 -31.41 -6.36 14.67
N ASP A 285 -31.00 -5.91 15.86
CA ASP A 285 -31.75 -4.90 16.63
C ASP A 285 -31.67 -3.52 15.93
N TYR A 286 -30.60 -3.24 15.20
CA TYR A 286 -30.46 -1.99 14.43
C TYR A 286 -30.71 -2.16 12.93
N HIS A 287 -31.09 -3.37 12.46
CA HIS A 287 -31.32 -3.70 11.04
C HIS A 287 -30.14 -3.30 10.13
N THR A 288 -28.91 -3.31 10.67
CA THR A 288 -27.71 -2.87 9.98
C THR A 288 -26.72 -4.03 9.85
N PRO A 289 -26.31 -4.43 8.63
CA PRO A 289 -25.28 -5.43 8.47
C PRO A 289 -23.96 -4.96 9.06
N ILE A 290 -23.18 -5.91 9.60
CA ILE A 290 -21.89 -5.64 10.22
C ILE A 290 -20.81 -6.49 9.54
N ILE A 291 -19.78 -5.86 8.98
CA ILE A 291 -18.54 -6.54 8.57
C ILE A 291 -17.55 -6.41 9.73
N PHE A 292 -17.00 -7.53 10.17
CA PHE A 292 -16.09 -7.56 11.31
C PHE A 292 -14.89 -8.45 11.07
N GLY A 293 -13.72 -8.01 11.56
CA GLY A 293 -12.48 -8.77 11.55
C GLY A 293 -12.45 -9.79 12.68
N VAL A 294 -12.04 -11.03 12.37
CA VAL A 294 -11.98 -12.15 13.30
C VAL A 294 -10.94 -13.17 12.84
N LEU A 295 -10.53 -14.09 13.71
CA LEU A 295 -9.79 -15.29 13.30
C LEU A 295 -10.78 -16.39 12.90
N ASP A 296 -10.51 -17.03 11.75
CA ASP A 296 -11.29 -18.17 11.28
C ASP A 296 -10.46 -19.46 11.33
N LEU A 297 -11.08 -20.56 11.73
CA LEU A 297 -10.46 -21.86 11.86
C LEU A 297 -11.14 -22.85 10.92
N VAL A 298 -10.37 -23.38 9.98
CA VAL A 298 -10.85 -24.31 8.97
C VAL A 298 -10.21 -25.68 9.18
N TYR A 299 -11.02 -26.69 9.49
CA TYR A 299 -10.58 -28.06 9.64
C TYR A 299 -10.55 -28.77 8.29
N HIS A 300 -9.50 -29.55 8.05
CA HIS A 300 -9.36 -30.40 6.89
C HIS A 300 -9.82 -31.85 7.15
N PRO A 301 -10.20 -32.61 6.11
CA PRO A 301 -10.66 -33.99 6.29
C PRO A 301 -9.63 -34.95 6.93
N ASN A 302 -8.34 -34.61 6.87
CA ASN A 302 -7.24 -35.36 7.49
C ASN A 302 -7.03 -35.07 8.98
N GLY A 303 -7.88 -34.22 9.58
CA GLY A 303 -7.76 -33.78 10.98
C GLY A 303 -6.83 -32.59 11.21
N ASP A 304 -6.12 -32.14 10.19
CA ASP A 304 -5.34 -30.90 10.23
C ASP A 304 -6.26 -29.67 10.22
N PHE A 305 -5.73 -28.52 10.57
CA PHE A 305 -6.44 -27.24 10.47
C PHE A 305 -5.52 -26.12 9.98
N ASP A 306 -6.13 -25.18 9.29
CA ASP A 306 -5.53 -23.87 9.01
C ASP A 306 -6.35 -22.79 9.73
N TYR A 307 -5.67 -21.72 10.13
CA TYR A 307 -6.33 -20.54 10.66
C TYR A 307 -5.99 -19.31 9.84
N TYR A 308 -6.96 -18.42 9.73
CA TYR A 308 -6.93 -17.28 8.84
C TYR A 308 -7.22 -15.99 9.59
N ASN A 309 -6.55 -14.92 9.17
CA ASN A 309 -7.03 -13.57 9.44
C ASN A 309 -8.19 -13.33 8.47
N ALA A 310 -9.38 -13.07 9.00
CA ALA A 310 -10.61 -13.13 8.22
C ALA A 310 -11.52 -11.92 8.46
N ALA A 311 -12.43 -11.70 7.51
CA ALA A 311 -13.59 -10.83 7.67
C ALA A 311 -14.86 -11.62 7.40
N MET A 312 -15.84 -11.46 8.28
CA MET A 312 -17.15 -12.05 8.17
C MET A 312 -18.24 -10.98 8.11
N LEU A 313 -19.39 -11.34 7.56
CA LEU A 313 -20.58 -10.50 7.51
C LEU A 313 -21.68 -11.10 8.39
N ALA A 314 -22.25 -10.30 9.30
CA ALA A 314 -23.57 -10.51 9.85
C ALA A 314 -24.57 -9.67 9.03
N ASP A 315 -25.60 -10.30 8.47
CA ASP A 315 -26.63 -9.59 7.71
C ASP A 315 -27.58 -8.80 8.65
N SER A 316 -28.46 -7.97 8.10
CA SER A 316 -29.40 -7.15 8.86
C SER A 316 -30.45 -7.95 9.69
N ALA A 317 -30.55 -9.26 9.45
CA ALA A 317 -31.34 -10.18 10.27
C ALA A 317 -30.50 -10.85 11.37
N GLY A 318 -29.22 -10.51 11.48
CA GLY A 318 -28.28 -11.05 12.45
C GLY A 318 -27.71 -12.42 12.06
N ARG A 319 -27.82 -12.86 10.79
CA ARG A 319 -27.30 -14.16 10.37
C ARG A 319 -25.85 -14.02 9.92
N ILE A 320 -24.96 -14.84 10.47
CA ILE A 320 -23.55 -14.96 10.07
C ILE A 320 -23.40 -16.21 9.20
N GLY A 321 -22.51 -16.17 8.20
CA GLY A 321 -22.27 -17.31 7.30
C GLY A 321 -23.23 -17.40 6.11
N THR A 322 -24.07 -16.41 5.89
CA THR A 322 -24.93 -16.33 4.68
C THR A 322 -24.14 -15.98 3.42
N GLN A 323 -22.93 -15.48 3.58
CA GLN A 323 -21.99 -15.21 2.52
C GLN A 323 -20.61 -15.81 2.86
N PRO A 324 -19.74 -16.05 1.86
CA PRO A 324 -18.42 -16.60 2.10
C PRO A 324 -17.58 -15.72 3.03
N THR A 325 -16.86 -16.35 3.96
CA THR A 325 -15.85 -15.68 4.77
C THR A 325 -14.70 -15.19 3.86
N TYR A 326 -14.30 -13.95 4.04
CA TYR A 326 -13.11 -13.44 3.38
C TYR A 326 -11.86 -13.81 4.19
N HIS A 327 -10.92 -14.51 3.58
CA HIS A 327 -9.62 -14.83 4.17
C HIS A 327 -8.53 -13.94 3.56
N LYS A 328 -7.70 -13.33 4.40
CA LYS A 328 -6.58 -12.48 3.99
C LYS A 328 -5.62 -13.27 3.08
N SER A 329 -5.26 -12.70 1.95
CA SER A 329 -4.48 -13.37 0.91
C SER A 329 -3.06 -12.82 0.76
N TYR A 330 -2.83 -11.53 1.05
CA TYR A 330 -1.50 -10.94 1.14
C TYR A 330 -1.08 -10.83 2.61
N LEU A 331 -0.26 -11.79 3.03
CA LEU A 331 0.19 -11.89 4.42
C LEU A 331 1.45 -11.06 4.66
N VAL A 332 1.53 -10.44 5.84
CA VAL A 332 2.72 -9.69 6.25
C VAL A 332 3.89 -10.66 6.43
N PRO A 333 5.01 -10.46 5.70
CA PRO A 333 6.18 -11.31 5.84
C PRO A 333 6.65 -11.39 7.29
N ILE A 334 7.09 -12.56 7.72
CA ILE A 334 7.57 -12.91 9.07
C ILE A 334 6.44 -12.93 10.10
N VAL A 335 5.67 -11.85 10.24
CA VAL A 335 4.65 -11.71 11.31
C VAL A 335 3.48 -12.66 11.11
N GLU A 336 2.85 -12.65 9.94
CA GLU A 336 1.71 -13.53 9.61
C GLU A 336 2.16 -14.82 8.95
N ARG A 337 3.22 -14.77 8.14
CA ARG A 337 3.79 -15.96 7.51
C ARG A 337 5.29 -15.85 7.35
N VAL A 338 6.05 -16.78 7.93
CA VAL A 338 7.50 -16.84 7.71
C VAL A 338 7.76 -17.32 6.27
N PRO A 339 8.48 -16.52 5.45
CA PRO A 339 8.77 -16.88 4.07
C PRO A 339 9.58 -18.17 3.96
N PHE A 340 9.21 -19.04 3.00
CA PHE A 340 9.93 -20.26 2.63
C PHE A 340 10.03 -21.34 3.72
N VAL A 341 9.33 -21.17 4.85
CA VAL A 341 9.34 -22.12 5.97
C VAL A 341 7.94 -22.73 6.12
N ASN A 342 7.90 -24.02 6.55
CA ASN A 342 6.63 -24.68 6.82
C ASN A 342 5.93 -24.00 8.02
N PRO A 343 4.72 -23.46 7.85
CA PRO A 343 4.01 -22.75 8.92
C PRO A 343 3.73 -23.62 10.13
N LYS A 344 3.62 -24.94 9.98
CA LYS A 344 3.39 -25.87 11.09
C LYS A 344 4.51 -25.83 12.14
N TRP A 345 5.73 -25.40 11.78
CA TRP A 345 6.83 -25.24 12.74
C TRP A 345 6.61 -24.07 13.71
N PHE A 346 5.71 -23.16 13.36
CA PHE A 346 5.38 -21.97 14.17
C PHE A 346 4.02 -22.08 14.85
N ALA A 347 3.27 -23.16 14.64
CA ALA A 347 1.91 -23.33 15.18
C ALA A 347 1.84 -23.24 16.73
N SER A 348 2.97 -23.51 17.43
CA SER A 348 3.07 -23.37 18.88
C SER A 348 3.39 -21.95 19.38
N PHE A 349 3.62 -20.99 18.47
CA PHE A 349 4.02 -19.62 18.83
C PHE A 349 2.85 -18.63 18.72
N ASN A 350 1.76 -18.81 19.45
CA ASN A 350 0.65 -17.85 19.58
C ASN A 350 0.26 -17.16 18.25
N TYR A 351 0.02 -17.96 17.19
CA TYR A 351 -0.37 -17.51 15.84
C TYR A 351 0.72 -16.71 15.08
N PHE A 352 1.92 -16.58 15.57
CA PHE A 352 3.01 -15.91 14.86
C PHE A 352 3.50 -16.78 13.69
N GLY A 353 3.54 -16.18 12.50
CA GLY A 353 4.19 -16.78 11.32
C GLY A 353 3.47 -17.97 10.67
N ALA A 354 2.26 -18.31 11.09
CA ALA A 354 1.59 -19.56 10.70
C ALA A 354 0.21 -19.38 10.03
N TYR A 355 -0.21 -18.15 9.71
CA TYR A 355 -1.51 -17.92 9.07
C TYR A 355 -1.65 -18.61 7.71
N GLY A 356 -2.82 -19.16 7.43
CA GLY A 356 -3.23 -19.63 6.13
C GLY A 356 -3.41 -18.48 5.15
N ARG A 357 -3.12 -18.75 3.87
CA ARG A 357 -3.29 -17.76 2.80
C ARG A 357 -4.66 -17.94 2.15
N GLY A 358 -5.46 -16.87 2.12
CA GLY A 358 -6.75 -16.84 1.43
C GLY A 358 -6.62 -17.02 -0.09
N GLY A 359 -7.71 -17.49 -0.70
CA GLY A 359 -7.83 -17.72 -2.14
C GLY A 359 -8.24 -16.47 -2.93
N THR A 360 -9.00 -16.72 -4.01
CA THR A 360 -9.58 -15.67 -4.85
C THR A 360 -10.57 -14.84 -4.04
N PRO A 361 -10.50 -13.52 -4.11
CA PRO A 361 -11.38 -12.65 -3.36
C PRO A 361 -12.82 -12.74 -3.89
N VAL A 362 -13.76 -12.85 -2.97
CA VAL A 362 -15.20 -12.79 -3.26
C VAL A 362 -15.76 -11.56 -2.55
N PRO A 363 -16.39 -10.61 -3.27
CA PRO A 363 -16.98 -9.44 -2.63
C PRO A 363 -18.25 -9.82 -1.86
N PHE A 364 -18.51 -9.13 -0.75
CA PHE A 364 -19.79 -9.20 -0.06
C PHE A 364 -20.89 -8.54 -0.91
N ARG A 365 -22.05 -9.15 -0.95
CA ARG A 365 -23.23 -8.65 -1.67
C ARG A 365 -24.19 -8.02 -0.67
N LEU A 366 -24.42 -6.73 -0.80
CA LEU A 366 -25.33 -5.95 0.04
C LEU A 366 -26.41 -5.28 -0.83
N PRO A 367 -27.54 -4.85 -0.25
CA PRO A 367 -28.63 -4.25 -1.03
C PRO A 367 -28.20 -3.06 -1.92
N PHE A 368 -27.17 -2.33 -1.51
CA PHE A 368 -26.63 -1.16 -2.21
C PHE A 368 -25.49 -1.47 -3.18
N GLY A 369 -25.06 -2.72 -3.31
CA GLY A 369 -24.03 -3.14 -4.26
C GLY A 369 -23.03 -4.16 -3.70
N LYS A 370 -21.96 -4.39 -4.47
CA LYS A 370 -20.86 -5.27 -4.09
C LYS A 370 -19.81 -4.49 -3.29
N VAL A 371 -19.38 -5.06 -2.17
CA VAL A 371 -18.36 -4.49 -1.27
C VAL A 371 -17.11 -5.37 -1.33
N GLY A 372 -15.99 -4.80 -1.77
CA GLY A 372 -14.68 -5.48 -1.81
C GLY A 372 -13.92 -5.29 -0.51
N MET A 373 -13.28 -6.36 -0.04
CA MET A 373 -12.62 -6.42 1.26
C MET A 373 -11.10 -6.34 1.13
N LEU A 374 -10.48 -5.46 1.90
CA LEU A 374 -9.03 -5.36 2.05
C LEU A 374 -8.69 -5.46 3.55
N ILE A 375 -7.90 -6.43 3.95
CA ILE A 375 -7.43 -6.54 5.33
C ILE A 375 -6.00 -6.00 5.43
N CYS A 376 -5.86 -4.85 6.13
CA CYS A 376 -4.57 -4.25 6.50
C CYS A 376 -3.60 -4.14 5.31
N TYR A 377 -2.50 -4.87 5.33
CA TYR A 377 -1.42 -4.94 4.35
C TYR A 377 -1.89 -5.12 2.88
N GLU A 378 -3.07 -5.70 2.65
CA GLU A 378 -3.60 -5.90 1.30
C GLU A 378 -3.83 -4.60 0.53
N SER A 379 -4.06 -3.49 1.24
CA SER A 379 -4.28 -2.17 0.64
C SER A 379 -3.07 -1.61 -0.11
N ILE A 380 -1.85 -2.08 0.20
CA ILE A 380 -0.65 -1.62 -0.51
C ILE A 380 -0.48 -2.29 -1.89
N PHE A 381 -1.19 -3.41 -2.15
CA PHE A 381 -1.14 -4.14 -3.42
C PHE A 381 -2.21 -3.65 -4.39
N PRO A 382 -1.83 -2.97 -5.49
CA PRO A 382 -2.79 -2.40 -6.43
C PRO A 382 -3.68 -3.45 -7.11
N GLN A 383 -3.18 -4.67 -7.29
CA GLN A 383 -3.85 -5.75 -8.00
C GLN A 383 -5.17 -6.14 -7.33
N ARG A 384 -5.21 -6.18 -5.98
CA ARG A 384 -6.39 -6.63 -5.24
C ARG A 384 -7.59 -5.69 -5.44
N SER A 385 -7.40 -4.40 -5.29
CA SER A 385 -8.45 -3.41 -5.50
C SER A 385 -8.91 -3.39 -6.97
N ARG A 386 -7.98 -3.55 -7.92
CA ARG A 386 -8.28 -3.65 -9.34
C ARG A 386 -9.12 -4.88 -9.68
N GLU A 387 -8.81 -6.06 -9.12
CA GLU A 387 -9.59 -7.29 -9.29
C GLU A 387 -11.04 -7.06 -8.85
N TYR A 388 -11.25 -6.46 -7.69
CA TYR A 388 -12.57 -6.10 -7.20
C TYR A 388 -13.32 -5.14 -8.14
N ARG A 389 -12.64 -4.10 -8.63
CA ARG A 389 -13.29 -3.16 -9.56
C ARG A 389 -13.70 -3.82 -10.86
N ARG A 390 -12.91 -4.75 -11.39
CA ARG A 390 -13.26 -5.55 -12.57
C ARG A 390 -14.46 -6.47 -12.34
N ASP A 391 -14.64 -6.93 -11.11
CA ASP A 391 -15.82 -7.74 -10.70
C ASP A 391 -17.05 -6.87 -10.39
N GLY A 392 -17.00 -5.57 -10.65
CA GLY A 392 -18.12 -4.65 -10.47
C GLY A 392 -18.37 -4.21 -9.02
N VAL A 393 -17.35 -4.23 -8.19
CA VAL A 393 -17.41 -3.67 -6.83
C VAL A 393 -17.62 -2.16 -6.90
N THR A 394 -18.54 -1.66 -6.07
CA THR A 394 -18.93 -0.24 -5.99
C THR A 394 -18.44 0.45 -4.72
N LEU A 395 -17.96 -0.30 -3.75
CA LEU A 395 -17.36 0.19 -2.50
C LEU A 395 -16.22 -0.74 -2.09
N LEU A 396 -15.09 -0.18 -1.74
CA LEU A 396 -14.03 -0.92 -1.05
C LEU A 396 -14.07 -0.60 0.44
N VAL A 397 -13.76 -1.59 1.27
CA VAL A 397 -13.57 -1.40 2.70
C VAL A 397 -12.19 -1.93 3.11
N ASN A 398 -11.51 -1.20 3.98
CA ASN A 398 -10.25 -1.62 4.57
C ASN A 398 -10.40 -1.71 6.08
N ILE A 399 -10.26 -2.91 6.63
CA ILE A 399 -10.16 -3.11 8.08
C ILE A 399 -8.72 -3.36 8.46
N THR A 400 -8.24 -2.70 9.53
CA THR A 400 -6.83 -2.77 9.89
C THR A 400 -6.59 -2.67 11.39
N ASN A 401 -5.41 -3.16 11.80
CA ASN A 401 -4.91 -3.01 13.14
C ASN A 401 -3.51 -2.39 13.12
N ASP A 402 -3.43 -1.06 13.07
CA ASP A 402 -2.16 -0.32 13.02
C ASP A 402 -1.46 -0.20 14.39
N ALA A 403 -1.98 -0.85 15.46
CA ALA A 403 -1.35 -0.83 16.78
C ALA A 403 0.11 -1.32 16.79
N TRP A 404 0.45 -2.17 15.81
CA TRP A 404 1.80 -2.68 15.58
C TRP A 404 2.85 -1.59 15.32
N PHE A 405 2.44 -0.53 14.63
CA PHE A 405 3.33 0.50 14.12
C PHE A 405 3.68 1.56 15.15
N GLY A 406 2.97 1.61 16.29
CA GLY A 406 3.11 2.68 17.25
C GLY A 406 2.87 4.06 16.64
N ARG A 407 3.36 5.11 17.30
CA ARG A 407 3.35 6.48 16.76
C ARG A 407 4.56 6.69 15.83
N SER A 408 4.48 6.15 14.61
CA SER A 408 5.54 6.19 13.61
C SER A 408 5.02 6.76 12.27
N LEU A 409 5.85 6.68 11.22
CA LEU A 409 5.44 7.07 9.85
C LEU A 409 4.43 6.08 9.24
N ALA A 410 4.45 4.81 9.69
CA ALA A 410 3.71 3.73 9.05
C ALA A 410 2.20 3.95 8.95
N PRO A 411 1.45 4.36 9.99
CA PRO A 411 0.01 4.59 9.87
C PRO A 411 -0.35 5.58 8.77
N HIS A 412 0.43 6.64 8.62
CA HIS A 412 0.22 7.67 7.58
C HIS A 412 0.58 7.15 6.19
N GLN A 413 1.70 6.44 6.05
CA GLN A 413 2.09 5.80 4.78
C GLN A 413 1.07 4.74 4.37
N HIS A 414 0.57 3.95 5.32
CA HIS A 414 -0.44 2.92 5.09
C HIS A 414 -1.79 3.53 4.65
N ALA A 415 -2.25 4.60 5.29
CA ALA A 415 -3.44 5.33 4.91
C ALA A 415 -3.32 5.94 3.50
N ALA A 416 -2.17 6.52 3.16
CA ALA A 416 -1.90 7.12 1.86
C ALA A 416 -2.04 6.14 0.67
N HIS A 417 -1.83 4.84 0.87
CA HIS A 417 -2.10 3.84 -0.16
C HIS A 417 -3.56 3.81 -0.58
N LEU A 418 -4.50 4.08 0.34
CA LEU A 418 -5.94 4.08 0.02
C LEU A 418 -6.29 5.21 -0.96
N VAL A 419 -5.63 6.36 -0.86
CA VAL A 419 -5.78 7.46 -1.82
C VAL A 419 -5.47 6.97 -3.24
N MET A 420 -4.33 6.27 -3.42
CA MET A 420 -3.98 5.70 -4.72
C MET A 420 -4.99 4.64 -5.16
N ARG A 421 -5.41 3.74 -4.27
CA ARG A 421 -6.42 2.70 -4.59
C ARG A 421 -7.76 3.30 -5.00
N ALA A 422 -8.21 4.36 -4.35
CA ALA A 422 -9.46 5.04 -4.69
C ALA A 422 -9.39 5.66 -6.08
N ILE A 423 -8.33 6.39 -6.39
CA ILE A 423 -8.13 7.04 -7.70
C ILE A 423 -7.94 6.01 -8.82
N GLU A 424 -7.09 5.00 -8.63
CA GLU A 424 -6.81 3.94 -9.60
C GLU A 424 -8.08 3.18 -10.03
N ASN A 425 -9.04 3.05 -9.11
CA ASN A 425 -10.24 2.25 -9.31
C ASN A 425 -11.51 3.10 -9.48
N ARG A 426 -11.47 4.38 -9.16
CA ARG A 426 -12.64 5.29 -9.13
C ARG A 426 -13.77 4.74 -8.26
N VAL A 427 -13.38 4.27 -7.08
CA VAL A 427 -14.29 3.69 -6.07
C VAL A 427 -13.90 4.24 -4.71
N GLY A 428 -14.88 4.67 -3.93
CA GLY A 428 -14.66 5.10 -2.55
C GLY A 428 -14.20 3.95 -1.65
N ILE A 429 -13.37 4.29 -0.66
CA ILE A 429 -12.81 3.32 0.31
C ILE A 429 -13.11 3.81 1.72
N VAL A 430 -13.80 3.01 2.53
CA VAL A 430 -13.99 3.27 3.96
C VAL A 430 -13.00 2.42 4.75
N ARG A 431 -12.24 3.05 5.62
CA ARG A 431 -11.25 2.40 6.49
C ARG A 431 -11.72 2.40 7.94
N ALA A 432 -11.75 1.23 8.56
CA ALA A 432 -11.93 1.04 9.99
C ALA A 432 -10.63 0.50 10.62
N ALA A 433 -9.98 1.30 11.43
CA ALA A 433 -8.74 0.96 12.14
C ALA A 433 -9.01 0.68 13.62
N ASN A 434 -8.16 -0.15 14.25
CA ASN A 434 -8.22 -0.32 15.70
C ASN A 434 -7.67 0.91 16.45
N THR A 435 -6.41 1.28 16.18
CA THR A 435 -5.69 2.40 16.81
C THR A 435 -5.14 3.37 15.77
N GLY A 436 -5.22 3.01 14.49
CA GLY A 436 -4.70 3.76 13.36
C GLY A 436 -5.63 4.91 12.95
N ILE A 437 -5.49 5.32 11.70
CA ILE A 437 -6.35 6.34 11.10
C ILE A 437 -7.55 5.63 10.48
N SER A 438 -8.77 5.92 10.96
CA SER A 438 -10.01 5.57 10.27
C SER A 438 -10.45 6.77 9.45
N GLU A 439 -10.90 6.52 8.22
CA GLU A 439 -11.19 7.58 7.27
C GLU A 439 -12.07 7.09 6.11
N TYR A 440 -12.60 8.00 5.36
CA TYR A 440 -13.17 7.72 4.06
C TYR A 440 -12.35 8.43 2.99
N VAL A 441 -11.95 7.69 1.96
CA VAL A 441 -11.31 8.23 0.77
C VAL A 441 -12.30 8.11 -0.38
N ASP A 442 -12.67 9.23 -0.99
CA ASP A 442 -13.60 9.25 -2.10
C ASP A 442 -12.94 8.85 -3.44
N PRO A 443 -13.71 8.65 -4.53
CA PRO A 443 -13.15 8.29 -5.83
C PRO A 443 -12.21 9.32 -6.47
N LEU A 444 -12.16 10.55 -5.94
CA LEU A 444 -11.21 11.60 -6.34
C LEU A 444 -9.91 11.54 -5.56
N GLY A 445 -9.88 10.76 -4.47
CA GLY A 445 -8.73 10.66 -3.56
C GLY A 445 -8.76 11.66 -2.42
N ASP A 446 -9.87 12.40 -2.26
CA ASP A 446 -10.04 13.30 -1.11
C ASP A 446 -10.33 12.49 0.15
N VAL A 447 -9.65 12.86 1.23
CA VAL A 447 -9.76 12.20 2.53
C VAL A 447 -10.78 12.95 3.40
N HIS A 448 -11.75 12.22 3.92
CA HIS A 448 -12.84 12.76 4.72
C HIS A 448 -12.84 12.18 6.12
N GLY A 449 -12.90 13.05 7.12
CA GLY A 449 -13.13 12.68 8.52
C GLY A 449 -12.10 11.73 9.11
N ALA A 450 -10.83 11.91 8.77
CA ALA A 450 -9.74 11.12 9.32
C ALA A 450 -9.70 11.26 10.86
N THR A 451 -9.61 10.13 11.56
CA THR A 451 -9.49 10.09 13.01
C THR A 451 -8.05 10.29 13.46
N ASP A 452 -7.86 10.68 14.71
CA ASP A 452 -6.56 10.67 15.33
C ASP A 452 -6.07 9.26 15.67
N LEU A 453 -4.74 9.11 15.77
CA LEU A 453 -4.09 7.89 16.22
C LEU A 453 -4.30 7.66 17.72
N PHE A 454 -4.57 6.42 18.12
CA PHE A 454 -4.67 5.99 19.51
C PHE A 454 -5.77 6.71 20.32
N VAL A 455 -6.91 6.92 19.68
CA VAL A 455 -8.13 7.40 20.33
C VAL A 455 -9.31 6.50 19.98
N PRO A 456 -10.28 6.27 20.86
CA PRO A 456 -11.54 5.64 20.49
C PRO A 456 -12.36 6.62 19.65
N ALA A 457 -13.00 6.13 18.58
CA ALA A 457 -13.82 6.95 17.70
C ALA A 457 -14.92 6.14 17.01
N THR A 458 -16.00 6.83 16.64
CA THR A 458 -17.02 6.33 15.72
C THR A 458 -17.36 7.42 14.72
N ALA A 459 -17.59 7.05 13.47
CA ALA A 459 -17.98 7.97 12.41
C ALA A 459 -18.96 7.30 11.45
N THR A 460 -19.70 8.07 10.68
CA THR A 460 -20.42 7.58 9.49
C THR A 460 -20.01 8.43 8.29
N TYR A 461 -19.67 7.75 7.20
CA TYR A 461 -19.26 8.36 5.95
C TYR A 461 -20.26 8.03 4.85
N GLN A 462 -20.64 9.02 4.04
CA GLN A 462 -21.42 8.78 2.84
C GLN A 462 -20.51 8.28 1.73
N ALA A 463 -20.43 6.96 1.59
CA ALA A 463 -19.59 6.34 0.56
C ALA A 463 -20.12 6.64 -0.85
N GLN A 464 -19.21 6.84 -1.78
CA GLN A 464 -19.51 7.21 -3.17
C GLN A 464 -18.72 6.32 -4.14
N THR A 465 -19.19 6.26 -5.38
CA THR A 465 -18.54 5.58 -6.51
C THR A 465 -18.71 6.42 -7.78
N THR A 466 -18.16 5.94 -8.90
CA THR A 466 -18.42 6.48 -10.23
C THR A 466 -18.76 5.36 -11.21
N ASP A 467 -19.39 5.69 -12.34
CA ASP A 467 -19.58 4.73 -13.44
C ASP A 467 -18.35 4.60 -14.34
N VAL A 468 -17.38 5.46 -14.15
CA VAL A 468 -16.16 5.43 -14.96
C VAL A 468 -15.31 4.24 -14.59
N ILE A 469 -14.97 3.41 -15.57
CA ILE A 469 -13.99 2.34 -15.45
C ILE A 469 -12.65 2.87 -15.98
N PRO A 470 -11.67 3.12 -15.10
CA PRO A 470 -10.38 3.66 -15.46
C PRO A 470 -9.61 2.81 -16.48
N LEU A 471 -8.70 3.43 -17.23
CA LEU A 471 -7.81 2.71 -18.13
C LEU A 471 -6.92 1.74 -17.32
N TYR A 472 -6.45 2.15 -16.15
CA TYR A 472 -5.70 1.29 -15.24
C TYR A 472 -6.47 0.00 -14.88
N VAL A 473 -7.77 0.08 -14.62
CA VAL A 473 -8.59 -1.11 -14.32
C VAL A 473 -8.64 -2.05 -15.52
N ARG A 474 -8.75 -1.52 -16.75
CA ARG A 474 -8.82 -2.31 -17.98
C ARG A 474 -7.46 -2.89 -18.38
N ALA A 475 -6.44 -2.06 -18.46
CA ALA A 475 -5.11 -2.41 -18.98
C ALA A 475 -4.15 -2.97 -17.92
N GLY A 476 -4.42 -2.74 -16.62
CA GLY A 476 -3.51 -3.13 -15.53
C GLY A 476 -2.31 -2.21 -15.42
N ASP A 477 -1.26 -2.73 -14.83
CA ASP A 477 0.00 -2.01 -14.66
C ASP A 477 0.86 -2.09 -15.93
N TRP A 478 0.37 -1.46 -16.98
CA TRP A 478 1.03 -1.46 -18.28
C TRP A 478 2.36 -0.67 -18.28
N ILE A 479 2.47 0.39 -17.46
CA ILE A 479 3.72 1.15 -17.30
C ILE A 479 4.78 0.28 -16.63
N GLY A 480 4.42 -0.44 -15.56
CA GLY A 480 5.33 -1.38 -14.91
C GLY A 480 5.81 -2.47 -15.87
N ALA A 481 4.89 -3.09 -16.60
CA ALA A 481 5.21 -4.13 -17.57
C ALA A 481 6.15 -3.64 -18.70
N LEU A 482 5.84 -2.50 -19.31
CA LEU A 482 6.70 -1.90 -20.36
C LEU A 482 8.07 -1.50 -19.81
N SER A 483 8.13 -0.97 -18.59
CA SER A 483 9.39 -0.62 -17.93
C SER A 483 10.25 -1.84 -17.64
N ALA A 484 9.68 -2.95 -17.23
CA ALA A 484 10.37 -4.21 -17.02
C ALA A 484 10.94 -4.76 -18.34
N LEU A 485 10.12 -4.81 -19.40
CA LEU A 485 10.55 -5.26 -20.72
C LEU A 485 11.68 -4.41 -21.27
N ALA A 486 11.55 -3.07 -21.18
CA ALA A 486 12.59 -2.15 -21.63
C ALA A 486 13.89 -2.31 -20.81
N THR A 487 13.77 -2.50 -19.48
CA THR A 487 14.93 -2.76 -18.61
C THR A 487 15.65 -4.05 -18.99
N LEU A 488 14.90 -5.13 -19.26
CA LEU A 488 15.49 -6.41 -19.75
C LEU A 488 16.20 -6.22 -21.10
N ALA A 489 15.61 -5.46 -22.02
CA ALA A 489 16.24 -5.14 -23.30
C ALA A 489 17.56 -4.35 -23.10
N LEU A 490 17.58 -3.36 -22.20
CA LEU A 490 18.80 -2.62 -21.86
C LEU A 490 19.89 -3.52 -21.27
N VAL A 491 19.53 -4.47 -20.41
CA VAL A 491 20.45 -5.47 -19.86
C VAL A 491 21.01 -6.36 -20.99
N GLY A 492 20.15 -6.84 -21.88
CA GLY A 492 20.56 -7.66 -23.03
C GLY A 492 21.53 -6.93 -23.99
N LEU A 493 21.26 -5.65 -24.27
CA LEU A 493 22.17 -4.79 -25.08
C LEU A 493 23.52 -4.60 -24.40
N ALA A 494 23.51 -4.34 -23.08
CA ALA A 494 24.76 -4.16 -22.33
C ALA A 494 25.58 -5.45 -22.28
N TRP A 495 24.93 -6.62 -22.21
CA TRP A 495 25.58 -7.92 -22.22
C TRP A 495 26.21 -8.26 -23.61
N ARG A 496 25.48 -8.00 -24.72
CA ARG A 496 25.99 -8.22 -26.09
C ARG A 496 27.23 -7.39 -26.35
N ARG A 497 27.24 -6.08 -26.01
CA ARG A 497 28.39 -5.19 -26.24
C ARG A 497 29.63 -5.55 -25.42
N ARG A 498 29.51 -6.34 -24.36
CA ARG A 498 30.67 -6.87 -23.62
C ARG A 498 31.35 -8.05 -24.32
N ARG A 499 30.62 -8.73 -25.20
CA ARG A 499 31.12 -9.92 -25.91
C ARG A 499 31.69 -9.62 -27.32
N THR A 500 31.40 -8.45 -27.85
CA THR A 500 32.05 -7.96 -29.07
C THR A 500 33.34 -7.27 -28.64
N PRO A 501 34.53 -7.81 -29.06
CA PRO A 501 35.85 -7.26 -28.75
C PRO A 501 36.06 -5.85 -29.29
#